data_eb557697cacaa2e30a0e187122d483e3
#
_entry.id   eb557697cacaa2e30a0e187122d483e3
#
_cell.length_a   1.000
_cell.length_b   1.000
_cell.length_c   1.000
_cell.angle_alpha   90.00
_cell.angle_beta   90.00
_cell.angle_gamma   90.00
#
_symmetry.space_group_name_H-M   'P 1'
#
loop_
_entity.id
_entity.type
_entity.pdbx_description
1 polymer ?
#
loop_
_entity_poly.entity_id
_entity_poly.type
_entity_poly.pdbx_seq_one_letter_code
_entity_poly.pdbx_strand_id
1 'polypeptide(L)'
;MALTLDLVLLLYSSWQASANPTTSSIFNDPNATRLALRFAQIEEAQLATPIQSSRPQSAHWYTGAMIQTEPHSHPLRPWNGTAIILMDLDAFFASVEQLDHPEWKGKPVIVGGDPTKRGVVSTASYEARKFGVHSAMPSSTAARLCPQAIWAPGNFHRYRELSQKVMSILQDESPHLMQVSIDEAFLDITPTRTNREHPIAIAKRIQQRVAELGITCSIGLGESKAVAKIASNQNKPRGLTVVYPGDSAAFLAPLPVAEMSGIGPVAQKKLNAYHLRTLGDVANADPVLLKEVFGKNTKLMMDRCRGIDTAVASIREPAKSVSNEISFAVSLTDRKEIQARIATMAHKVGRRLRRKGIEGTTLHLKIRREDLSVRTCQRHKADLGTNDLVWLPELYSMLNEVWDGWEPLRLIGVGVSGFNDDPVQGTLFDIAPSSERNEISINSPLIRKAEANKKLLEANDLIAQRFGENAVRFGHELRTYQETTGSSAKNPEDYKD
;
A
#
# COMPACT_ATOMS: atom_id res chain seq x y z
N MET A 1 1.39 26.45 28.21
CA MET A 1 2.39 27.23 27.45
C MET A 1 3.57 27.76 28.28
N ALA A 2 3.46 27.92 29.58
CA ALA A 2 4.59 28.34 30.45
C ALA A 2 5.56 27.19 30.81
N LEU A 3 5.17 25.93 30.64
CA LEU A 3 5.94 24.74 31.05
C LEU A 3 7.09 24.33 30.13
N THR A 4 7.14 24.82 28.90
CA THR A 4 8.18 24.45 27.90
C THR A 4 9.44 25.30 28.01
N LEU A 5 9.30 26.55 28.37
CA LEU A 5 10.47 27.45 28.56
C LEU A 5 11.25 27.08 29.82
N ASP A 6 10.56 26.71 30.89
CA ASP A 6 11.18 26.28 32.14
C ASP A 6 11.91 24.95 32.00
N LEU A 7 11.43 24.04 31.14
CA LEU A 7 12.10 22.76 30.87
C LEU A 7 13.40 22.92 30.08
N VAL A 8 13.42 23.83 29.11
CA VAL A 8 14.63 24.17 28.32
C VAL A 8 15.66 24.89 29.20
N LEU A 9 15.22 25.77 30.08
CA LEU A 9 16.12 26.46 31.04
C LEU A 9 16.63 25.48 32.13
N LEU A 10 15.83 24.52 32.56
CA LEU A 10 16.25 23.46 33.49
C LEU A 10 17.25 22.48 32.86
N LEU A 11 17.07 22.12 31.61
CA LEU A 11 18.03 21.30 30.85
C LEU A 11 19.34 22.06 30.59
N TYR A 12 19.26 23.36 30.34
CA TYR A 12 20.42 24.22 30.16
C TYR A 12 21.22 24.42 31.48
N SER A 13 20.53 24.58 32.61
CA SER A 13 21.18 24.71 33.91
C SER A 13 21.78 23.39 34.43
N SER A 14 21.15 22.24 34.18
CA SER A 14 21.67 20.94 34.55
C SER A 14 22.88 20.53 33.69
N TRP A 15 22.94 21.01 32.45
CA TRP A 15 24.08 20.77 31.55
C TRP A 15 25.30 21.64 31.91
N GLN A 16 25.11 22.91 32.34
CA GLN A 16 26.20 23.73 32.85
C GLN A 16 26.86 23.15 34.10
N ALA A 17 26.11 22.35 34.88
CA ALA A 17 26.66 21.72 36.11
C ALA A 17 27.49 20.46 35.84
N SER A 18 27.45 19.90 34.63
CA SER A 18 28.10 18.64 34.26
C SER A 18 29.18 18.74 33.17
N ALA A 19 29.48 19.91 32.64
CA ALA A 19 30.43 20.10 31.53
C ALA A 19 31.89 20.17 32.00
N ASN A 20 32.72 19.32 31.46
CA ASN A 20 34.18 19.31 31.62
C ASN A 20 34.82 20.52 30.87
N PRO A 21 35.93 21.10 31.36
CA PRO A 21 36.42 22.40 30.87
C PRO A 21 37.02 22.45 29.46
N THR A 22 36.99 21.40 28.66
CA THR A 22 37.63 21.35 27.33
C THR A 22 36.72 21.58 26.14
N THR A 23 35.39 21.84 26.32
CA THR A 23 34.43 22.01 25.22
C THR A 23 33.78 23.40 25.15
N SER A 24 34.34 24.43 25.82
CA SER A 24 33.72 25.75 25.95
C SER A 24 33.91 26.69 24.75
N SER A 25 34.56 26.27 23.65
CA SER A 25 34.90 27.20 22.55
C SER A 25 33.85 27.28 21.40
N ILE A 26 32.81 26.45 21.41
CA ILE A 26 31.84 26.42 20.30
C ILE A 26 30.58 27.28 20.57
N PHE A 27 30.30 27.67 21.81
CA PHE A 27 29.07 28.40 22.18
C PHE A 27 29.25 29.89 22.49
N ASN A 28 30.44 30.45 22.30
CA ASN A 28 30.66 31.90 22.42
C ASN A 28 30.52 32.65 21.08
N ASP A 29 29.91 32.03 20.04
CA ASP A 29 29.59 32.73 18.80
C ASP A 29 28.19 33.37 18.90
N PRO A 30 28.11 34.72 18.90
CA PRO A 30 26.83 35.44 18.92
C PRO A 30 25.90 35.11 17.75
N ASN A 31 26.44 34.53 16.65
CA ASN A 31 25.69 34.15 15.49
C ASN A 31 24.99 32.78 15.69
N ALA A 32 25.60 31.85 16.43
CA ALA A 32 24.99 30.57 16.75
C ALA A 32 23.76 30.73 17.69
N THR A 33 23.87 31.63 18.66
CA THR A 33 22.76 31.98 19.56
C THR A 33 21.62 32.70 18.81
N ARG A 34 21.95 33.58 17.87
CA ARG A 34 20.97 34.25 17.01
C ARG A 34 20.27 33.29 16.04
N LEU A 35 20.98 32.27 15.56
CA LEU A 35 20.42 31.23 14.69
C LEU A 35 19.44 30.34 15.44
N ALA A 36 19.77 29.89 16.65
CA ALA A 36 18.91 29.10 17.53
C ALA A 36 17.62 29.85 17.92
N LEU A 37 17.71 31.14 18.23
CA LEU A 37 16.56 32.00 18.51
C LEU A 37 15.68 32.25 17.27
N ARG A 38 16.27 32.35 16.08
CA ARG A 38 15.50 32.42 14.83
C ARG A 38 14.77 31.09 14.50
N PHE A 39 15.38 29.93 14.76
CA PHE A 39 14.72 28.66 14.58
C PHE A 39 13.55 28.49 15.55
N ALA A 40 13.71 28.86 16.82
CA ALA A 40 12.62 28.83 17.79
C ALA A 40 11.45 29.76 17.41
N GLN A 41 11.72 30.96 16.88
CA GLN A 41 10.70 31.88 16.39
C GLN A 41 10.00 31.41 15.11
N ILE A 42 10.70 30.65 14.24
CA ILE A 42 10.10 30.05 13.02
C ILE A 42 9.18 28.88 13.41
N GLU A 43 9.56 28.07 14.38
CA GLU A 43 8.69 26.99 14.89
C GLU A 43 7.43 27.57 15.61
N GLU A 44 7.57 28.62 16.39
CA GLU A 44 6.44 29.28 17.04
C GLU A 44 5.47 29.93 16.02
N ALA A 45 6.00 30.50 14.93
CA ALA A 45 5.19 31.07 13.85
C ALA A 45 4.46 29.96 13.02
N GLN A 46 5.02 28.76 12.93
CA GLN A 46 4.39 27.62 12.24
C GLN A 46 3.30 26.93 13.08
N LEU A 47 3.36 27.03 14.41
CA LEU A 47 2.38 26.47 15.34
C LEU A 47 1.20 27.41 15.63
N ALA A 48 1.30 28.68 15.29
CA ALA A 48 0.30 29.71 15.64
C ALA A 48 -0.73 30.01 14.54
N THR A 49 -0.67 29.38 13.37
CA THR A 49 -1.70 29.52 12.35
C THR A 49 -2.67 28.35 12.40
N PRO A 50 -3.91 28.54 12.91
CA PRO A 50 -4.98 27.58 12.67
C PRO A 50 -5.25 27.59 11.17
N ILE A 51 -5.11 26.43 10.54
CA ILE A 51 -5.60 26.20 9.18
C ILE A 51 -7.11 26.38 9.21
N GLN A 52 -7.60 27.61 9.08
CA GLN A 52 -8.98 27.86 8.72
C GLN A 52 -9.14 27.38 7.26
N SER A 53 -9.73 26.20 7.11
CA SER A 53 -10.23 25.73 5.83
C SER A 53 -11.40 26.63 5.40
N SER A 54 -11.08 27.75 4.76
CA SER A 54 -12.08 28.54 4.02
C SER A 54 -12.45 27.76 2.77
N ARG A 55 -13.47 26.88 2.88
CA ARG A 55 -14.13 26.31 1.70
C ARG A 55 -14.83 27.43 0.95
N PRO A 56 -14.65 27.56 -0.37
CA PRO A 56 -15.47 28.49 -1.15
C PRO A 56 -16.93 28.06 -1.07
N GLN A 57 -17.81 28.97 -0.66
CA GLN A 57 -19.25 28.73 -0.45
C GLN A 57 -20.10 28.58 -1.73
N SER A 58 -19.51 28.35 -2.90
CA SER A 58 -20.24 28.40 -4.18
C SER A 58 -20.24 27.14 -5.04
N ALA A 59 -19.75 26.01 -4.57
CA ALA A 59 -19.88 24.75 -5.27
C ALA A 59 -20.90 23.88 -4.54
N HIS A 60 -22.13 23.78 -5.06
CA HIS A 60 -23.15 22.86 -4.55
C HIS A 60 -22.79 21.43 -4.95
N TRP A 61 -21.81 20.86 -4.24
CA TRP A 61 -21.55 19.42 -4.31
C TRP A 61 -22.68 18.71 -3.60
N TYR A 62 -23.24 17.68 -4.24
CA TYR A 62 -24.28 16.86 -3.62
C TYR A 62 -23.61 16.03 -2.51
N THR A 63 -23.50 16.61 -1.30
CA THR A 63 -23.04 15.90 -0.13
C THR A 63 -24.22 15.11 0.41
N GLY A 64 -24.09 13.78 0.45
CA GLY A 64 -25.08 12.89 1.07
C GLY A 64 -25.12 12.98 2.60
N ALA A 65 -25.03 14.19 3.15
CA ALA A 65 -25.38 14.41 4.54
C ALA A 65 -26.89 14.20 4.69
N MET A 66 -27.29 13.17 5.42
CA MET A 66 -28.67 12.85 5.83
C MET A 66 -29.73 13.73 5.15
N ILE A 67 -30.27 13.29 4.04
CA ILE A 67 -31.55 13.79 3.60
C ILE A 67 -32.53 13.20 4.60
N GLN A 68 -32.88 13.98 5.64
CA GLN A 68 -34.19 13.84 6.27
C GLN A 68 -35.18 13.96 5.13
N THR A 69 -35.94 12.91 4.94
CA THR A 69 -36.94 12.77 3.91
C THR A 69 -38.05 13.81 4.11
N GLU A 70 -37.83 14.99 3.55
CA GLU A 70 -38.92 15.86 3.16
C GLU A 70 -39.30 15.51 1.71
N PRO A 71 -40.58 15.35 1.37
CA PRO A 71 -41.01 14.83 0.06
C PRO A 71 -41.07 15.91 -1.02
N HIS A 72 -40.00 16.63 -1.27
CA HIS A 72 -39.88 17.50 -2.45
C HIS A 72 -38.64 17.06 -3.26
N SER A 73 -38.81 15.96 -4.01
CA SER A 73 -37.80 15.47 -4.93
C SER A 73 -37.73 16.36 -6.16
N HIS A 74 -36.79 17.31 -6.16
CA HIS A 74 -36.34 17.84 -7.44
C HIS A 74 -35.82 16.67 -8.30
N PRO A 75 -36.21 16.58 -9.59
CA PRO A 75 -35.70 15.51 -10.44
C PRO A 75 -34.19 15.58 -10.50
N LEU A 76 -33.53 14.39 -10.38
CA LEU A 76 -32.08 14.30 -10.50
C LEU A 76 -31.63 14.90 -11.82
N ARG A 77 -30.51 15.67 -11.81
CA ARG A 77 -29.90 16.17 -13.04
C ARG A 77 -29.57 14.97 -13.93
N PRO A 78 -29.97 14.97 -15.25
CA PRO A 78 -29.66 13.86 -16.14
C PRO A 78 -28.16 13.56 -16.18
N TRP A 79 -27.81 12.28 -16.24
CA TRP A 79 -26.44 11.85 -16.35
C TRP A 79 -26.06 11.66 -17.83
N ASN A 80 -25.29 12.57 -18.38
CA ASN A 80 -24.85 12.55 -19.77
C ASN A 80 -23.32 12.33 -19.83
N GLY A 81 -22.86 11.10 -20.01
CA GLY A 81 -21.44 10.76 -20.08
C GLY A 81 -21.08 9.53 -19.27
N THR A 82 -19.78 9.32 -19.12
CA THR A 82 -19.23 8.20 -18.35
C THR A 82 -19.62 8.33 -16.87
N ALA A 83 -19.93 7.20 -16.24
CA ALA A 83 -20.26 7.11 -14.82
C ALA A 83 -19.37 6.05 -14.14
N ILE A 84 -18.33 6.51 -13.49
CA ILE A 84 -17.40 5.66 -12.74
C ILE A 84 -17.64 5.85 -11.24
N ILE A 85 -17.85 4.76 -10.53
CA ILE A 85 -17.84 4.79 -9.07
C ILE A 85 -16.54 4.18 -8.53
N LEU A 86 -16.10 4.70 -7.40
CA LEU A 86 -15.24 4.00 -6.47
C LEU A 86 -16.02 3.71 -5.21
N MET A 87 -16.14 2.45 -4.87
CA MET A 87 -16.63 1.97 -3.57
C MET A 87 -15.42 1.65 -2.69
N ASP A 88 -15.45 2.15 -1.46
CA ASP A 88 -14.39 1.98 -0.44
C ASP A 88 -15.05 1.65 0.90
N LEU A 89 -14.71 0.51 1.50
CA LEU A 89 -15.27 0.06 2.78
C LEU A 89 -14.73 0.89 3.94
N ASP A 90 -15.62 1.41 4.76
CA ASP A 90 -15.29 2.33 5.85
C ASP A 90 -14.53 1.63 6.98
N ALA A 91 -13.26 2.01 7.21
CA ALA A 91 -12.40 1.45 8.25
C ALA A 91 -12.47 -0.09 8.31
N PHE A 92 -12.39 -0.76 7.15
CA PHE A 92 -12.85 -2.10 6.88
C PHE A 92 -12.51 -3.11 7.98
N PHE A 93 -11.24 -3.37 8.25
CA PHE A 93 -10.86 -4.39 9.24
C PHE A 93 -11.40 -4.06 10.64
N ALA A 94 -11.33 -2.80 11.05
CA ALA A 94 -11.85 -2.39 12.35
C ALA A 94 -13.39 -2.48 12.41
N SER A 95 -14.08 -2.21 11.28
CA SER A 95 -15.53 -2.38 11.19
C SER A 95 -15.95 -3.84 11.27
N VAL A 96 -15.17 -4.76 10.68
CA VAL A 96 -15.42 -6.20 10.80
C VAL A 96 -15.19 -6.68 12.24
N GLU A 97 -14.12 -6.22 12.90
CA GLU A 97 -13.90 -6.56 14.31
C GLU A 97 -15.04 -6.03 15.21
N GLN A 98 -15.55 -4.82 14.95
CA GLN A 98 -16.70 -4.29 15.67
C GLN A 98 -18.02 -5.00 15.32
N LEU A 99 -18.14 -5.62 14.14
CA LEU A 99 -19.28 -6.45 13.75
C LEU A 99 -19.28 -7.78 14.49
N ASP A 100 -18.11 -8.45 14.51
CA ASP A 100 -17.94 -9.77 15.12
C ASP A 100 -17.87 -9.68 16.68
N HIS A 101 -17.55 -8.49 17.22
CA HIS A 101 -17.50 -8.14 18.63
C HIS A 101 -18.42 -6.94 18.95
N PRO A 102 -19.74 -7.14 19.09
CA PRO A 102 -20.69 -6.05 19.29
C PRO A 102 -20.39 -5.15 20.51
N GLU A 103 -19.73 -5.69 21.54
CA GLU A 103 -19.27 -4.97 22.73
C GLU A 103 -18.15 -3.95 22.44
N TRP A 104 -17.51 -4.00 21.25
CA TRP A 104 -16.52 -3.04 20.81
C TRP A 104 -17.11 -1.89 19.99
N LYS A 105 -18.39 -1.97 19.66
CA LYS A 105 -19.07 -0.93 18.88
C LYS A 105 -19.02 0.41 19.60
N GLY A 106 -18.60 1.45 18.87
CA GLY A 106 -18.43 2.80 19.40
C GLY A 106 -17.17 3.02 20.25
N LYS A 107 -16.34 1.98 20.44
CA LYS A 107 -15.04 2.07 21.12
C LYS A 107 -13.90 2.21 20.12
N PRO A 108 -12.77 2.83 20.50
CA PRO A 108 -11.59 2.87 19.66
C PRO A 108 -11.00 1.46 19.51
N VAL A 109 -11.02 0.93 18.27
CA VAL A 109 -10.45 -0.35 17.89
C VAL A 109 -9.30 -0.12 16.92
N ILE A 110 -8.17 -0.79 17.16
CA ILE A 110 -6.99 -0.75 16.30
C ILE A 110 -6.67 -2.18 15.88
N VAL A 111 -6.70 -2.44 14.58
CA VAL A 111 -6.24 -3.69 14.01
C VAL A 111 -4.80 -3.54 13.59
N GLY A 112 -3.92 -4.37 14.10
CA GLY A 112 -2.50 -4.25 13.78
C GLY A 112 -1.59 -5.13 14.61
N GLY A 113 -0.27 -4.94 14.41
CA GLY A 113 0.75 -5.65 15.16
C GLY A 113 0.87 -5.15 16.60
N ASP A 114 1.45 -5.99 17.44
CA ASP A 114 1.69 -5.75 18.88
C ASP A 114 2.39 -4.39 19.12
N PRO A 115 1.82 -3.49 19.95
CA PRO A 115 2.40 -2.18 20.25
C PRO A 115 3.73 -2.26 21.04
N THR A 116 4.01 -3.36 21.70
CA THR A 116 5.29 -3.58 22.42
C THR A 116 6.41 -4.05 21.49
N LYS A 117 6.05 -4.42 20.25
CA LYS A 117 6.97 -4.85 19.20
C LYS A 117 7.02 -3.82 18.08
N ARG A 118 7.69 -4.14 16.97
CA ARG A 118 7.75 -3.29 15.76
C ARG A 118 6.48 -3.43 14.90
N GLY A 119 5.29 -3.46 15.54
CA GLY A 119 4.01 -3.55 14.88
C GLY A 119 3.66 -2.27 14.13
N VAL A 120 2.73 -2.40 13.17
CA VAL A 120 2.16 -1.30 12.39
C VAL A 120 0.64 -1.41 12.44
N VAL A 121 -0.04 -0.28 12.51
CA VAL A 121 -1.50 -0.19 12.40
C VAL A 121 -1.92 -0.57 10.98
N SER A 122 -2.72 -1.62 10.84
CA SER A 122 -3.35 -1.98 9.57
C SER A 122 -4.56 -1.10 9.30
N THR A 123 -5.46 -0.99 10.29
CA THR A 123 -6.65 -0.14 10.21
C THR A 123 -7.03 0.35 11.61
N ALA A 124 -7.58 1.56 11.70
CA ALA A 124 -8.11 2.13 12.92
C ALA A 124 -9.58 2.50 12.73
N SER A 125 -10.43 2.20 13.71
CA SER A 125 -11.83 2.62 13.71
C SER A 125 -11.95 4.15 13.74
N TYR A 126 -13.10 4.69 13.36
CA TYR A 126 -13.31 6.15 13.38
C TYR A 126 -13.17 6.75 14.78
N GLU A 127 -13.50 5.98 15.82
CA GLU A 127 -13.28 6.36 17.20
C GLU A 127 -11.79 6.51 17.52
N ALA A 128 -10.95 5.58 17.06
CA ALA A 128 -9.49 5.67 17.25
C ALA A 128 -8.87 6.80 16.40
N ARG A 129 -9.39 7.05 15.19
CA ARG A 129 -8.93 8.16 14.33
C ARG A 129 -9.13 9.54 14.96
N LYS A 130 -10.11 9.72 15.85
CA LYS A 130 -10.30 10.98 16.61
C LYS A 130 -9.10 11.33 17.49
N PHE A 131 -8.31 10.33 17.88
CA PHE A 131 -7.06 10.51 18.65
C PHE A 131 -5.82 10.65 17.75
N GLY A 132 -6.00 10.80 16.42
CA GLY A 132 -4.90 10.93 15.47
C GLY A 132 -4.30 9.59 15.02
N VAL A 133 -4.89 8.45 15.38
CA VAL A 133 -4.42 7.14 14.91
C VAL A 133 -4.83 6.92 13.45
N HIS A 134 -3.90 6.44 12.63
CA HIS A 134 -4.14 6.16 11.21
C HIS A 134 -3.38 4.91 10.73
N SER A 135 -3.79 4.35 9.60
CA SER A 135 -3.12 3.22 8.96
C SER A 135 -1.65 3.54 8.65
N ALA A 136 -0.81 2.53 8.67
CA ALA A 136 0.64 2.59 8.52
C ALA A 136 1.41 3.30 9.66
N MET A 137 0.73 3.81 10.70
CA MET A 137 1.38 4.35 11.90
C MET A 137 2.07 3.22 12.69
N PRO A 138 3.26 3.45 13.30
CA PRO A 138 3.84 2.50 14.24
C PRO A 138 2.88 2.21 15.40
N SER A 139 2.68 0.92 15.73
CA SER A 139 1.74 0.52 16.81
C SER A 139 2.09 1.15 18.14
N SER A 140 3.38 1.32 18.47
CA SER A 140 3.82 2.00 19.69
C SER A 140 3.42 3.47 19.75
N THR A 141 3.38 4.17 18.60
CA THR A 141 2.89 5.55 18.51
C THR A 141 1.38 5.60 18.67
N ALA A 142 0.66 4.69 18.00
CA ALA A 142 -0.79 4.59 18.14
C ALA A 142 -1.23 4.30 19.58
N ALA A 143 -0.52 3.43 20.30
CA ALA A 143 -0.78 3.12 21.70
C ALA A 143 -0.59 4.34 22.63
N ARG A 144 0.37 5.22 22.32
CA ARG A 144 0.55 6.48 23.07
C ARG A 144 -0.56 7.49 22.78
N LEU A 145 -1.04 7.56 21.53
CA LEU A 145 -2.11 8.48 21.14
C LEU A 145 -3.48 8.03 21.65
N CYS A 146 -3.74 6.74 21.72
CA CYS A 146 -5.01 6.16 22.16
C CYS A 146 -4.78 4.99 23.12
N PRO A 147 -4.36 5.25 24.39
CA PRO A 147 -4.05 4.20 25.37
C PRO A 147 -5.24 3.28 25.70
N GLN A 148 -6.46 3.78 25.57
CA GLN A 148 -7.70 3.04 25.81
C GLN A 148 -8.16 2.18 24.63
N ALA A 149 -7.41 2.15 23.52
CA ALA A 149 -7.79 1.40 22.34
C ALA A 149 -7.77 -0.11 22.58
N ILE A 150 -8.77 -0.78 22.03
CA ILE A 150 -8.82 -2.24 21.93
C ILE A 150 -7.94 -2.64 20.75
N TRP A 151 -6.98 -3.54 21.01
CA TRP A 151 -6.07 -4.06 19.97
C TRP A 151 -6.56 -5.42 19.49
N ALA A 152 -6.85 -5.51 18.18
CA ALA A 152 -7.20 -6.75 17.50
C ALA A 152 -6.03 -7.22 16.62
N PRO A 153 -5.60 -8.50 16.71
CA PRO A 153 -4.53 -9.03 15.88
C PRO A 153 -4.90 -9.14 14.40
N GLY A 154 -6.19 -9.07 14.10
CA GLY A 154 -6.77 -9.13 12.76
C GLY A 154 -7.12 -10.57 12.32
N ASN A 155 -8.34 -10.72 11.83
CA ASN A 155 -8.86 -11.97 11.27
C ASN A 155 -8.93 -11.88 9.74
N PHE A 156 -7.81 -12.10 9.05
CA PHE A 156 -7.73 -11.96 7.59
C PHE A 156 -8.63 -12.93 6.83
N HIS A 157 -8.94 -14.10 7.39
CA HIS A 157 -9.90 -15.04 6.78
C HIS A 157 -11.29 -14.39 6.74
N ARG A 158 -11.73 -13.82 7.86
CA ARG A 158 -13.02 -13.15 7.96
C ARG A 158 -13.12 -11.91 7.07
N TYR A 159 -12.04 -11.12 6.99
CA TYR A 159 -12.00 -9.96 6.09
C TYR A 159 -12.12 -10.37 4.64
N ARG A 160 -11.45 -11.46 4.23
CA ARG A 160 -11.56 -11.98 2.86
C ARG A 160 -12.97 -12.46 2.55
N GLU A 161 -13.61 -13.20 3.46
CA GLU A 161 -14.99 -13.67 3.30
C GLU A 161 -15.95 -12.50 3.04
N LEU A 162 -15.91 -11.46 3.88
CA LEU A 162 -16.77 -10.29 3.70
C LEU A 162 -16.42 -9.50 2.43
N SER A 163 -15.15 -9.35 2.11
CA SER A 163 -14.72 -8.71 0.87
C SER A 163 -15.28 -9.45 -0.36
N GLN A 164 -15.24 -10.77 -0.40
CA GLN A 164 -15.79 -11.56 -1.49
C GLN A 164 -17.31 -11.35 -1.65
N LYS A 165 -18.06 -11.30 -0.54
CA LYS A 165 -19.50 -10.98 -0.57
C LYS A 165 -19.75 -9.60 -1.13
N VAL A 166 -18.96 -8.58 -0.74
CA VAL A 166 -19.05 -7.23 -1.28
C VAL A 166 -18.71 -7.21 -2.77
N MET A 167 -17.62 -7.87 -3.19
CA MET A 167 -17.25 -7.91 -4.62
C MET A 167 -18.34 -8.61 -5.46
N SER A 168 -19.03 -9.63 -4.93
CA SER A 168 -20.19 -10.23 -5.59
C SER A 168 -21.34 -9.23 -5.76
N ILE A 169 -21.65 -8.43 -4.73
CA ILE A 169 -22.64 -7.34 -4.83
C ILE A 169 -22.29 -6.39 -5.98
N LEU A 170 -21.00 -6.02 -6.09
CA LEU A 170 -20.56 -5.11 -7.13
C LEU A 170 -20.62 -5.73 -8.53
N GLN A 171 -20.32 -7.03 -8.66
CA GLN A 171 -20.44 -7.76 -9.93
C GLN A 171 -21.87 -7.87 -10.43
N ASP A 172 -22.86 -7.95 -9.52
CA ASP A 172 -24.29 -7.93 -9.91
C ASP A 172 -24.70 -6.58 -10.54
N GLU A 173 -24.05 -5.49 -10.18
CA GLU A 173 -24.38 -4.14 -10.67
C GLU A 173 -23.66 -3.79 -11.98
N SER A 174 -22.47 -4.32 -12.23
CA SER A 174 -21.72 -4.09 -13.47
C SER A 174 -20.73 -5.19 -13.78
N PRO A 175 -20.63 -5.66 -15.03
CA PRO A 175 -19.59 -6.56 -15.48
C PRO A 175 -18.21 -5.89 -15.55
N HIS A 176 -18.15 -4.55 -15.55
CA HIS A 176 -16.93 -3.77 -15.63
C HIS A 176 -16.43 -3.38 -14.22
N LEU A 177 -15.99 -4.40 -13.48
CA LEU A 177 -15.44 -4.29 -12.14
C LEU A 177 -13.91 -4.36 -12.17
N MET A 178 -13.24 -3.39 -11.56
CA MET A 178 -11.80 -3.41 -11.29
C MET A 178 -11.55 -3.38 -9.79
N GLN A 179 -11.33 -4.55 -9.19
CA GLN A 179 -10.93 -4.63 -7.80
C GLN A 179 -9.50 -4.12 -7.62
N VAL A 180 -9.32 -3.12 -6.75
CA VAL A 180 -8.02 -2.49 -6.44
C VAL A 180 -7.38 -3.12 -5.22
N SER A 181 -8.19 -3.35 -4.18
CA SER A 181 -7.75 -3.95 -2.92
C SER A 181 -8.83 -4.89 -2.35
N ILE A 182 -8.64 -5.33 -1.12
CA ILE A 182 -9.64 -6.13 -0.38
C ILE A 182 -10.88 -5.30 -0.01
N ASP A 183 -10.76 -3.97 0.05
CA ASP A 183 -11.78 -3.03 0.53
C ASP A 183 -12.19 -1.97 -0.50
N GLU A 184 -11.61 -2.00 -1.70
CA GLU A 184 -11.78 -0.94 -2.70
C GLU A 184 -11.93 -1.51 -4.12
N ALA A 185 -12.92 -0.99 -4.86
CA ALA A 185 -13.12 -1.36 -6.25
C ALA A 185 -13.73 -0.21 -7.08
N PHE A 186 -13.30 -0.11 -8.33
CA PHE A 186 -13.95 0.72 -9.34
C PHE A 186 -14.98 -0.07 -10.13
N LEU A 187 -16.09 0.58 -10.46
CA LEU A 187 -17.11 0.07 -11.40
C LEU A 187 -17.40 1.12 -12.45
N ASP A 188 -17.58 0.66 -13.69
CA ASP A 188 -18.21 1.46 -14.74
C ASP A 188 -19.70 1.13 -14.76
N ILE A 189 -20.51 2.11 -14.39
CA ILE A 189 -21.97 2.06 -14.36
C ILE A 189 -22.59 3.06 -15.34
N THR A 190 -21.83 3.38 -16.40
CA THR A 190 -22.28 4.30 -17.43
C THR A 190 -23.63 3.85 -17.99
N PRO A 191 -24.66 4.74 -18.06
CA PRO A 191 -25.93 4.40 -18.64
C PRO A 191 -25.78 3.95 -20.10
N THR A 192 -26.44 2.86 -20.46
CA THR A 192 -26.43 2.27 -21.80
C THR A 192 -27.83 2.33 -22.45
N ARG A 193 -27.93 1.83 -23.67
CA ARG A 193 -29.26 1.71 -24.32
C ARG A 193 -30.16 0.70 -23.62
N THR A 194 -29.60 -0.31 -22.99
CA THR A 194 -30.32 -1.40 -22.31
C THR A 194 -30.46 -1.16 -20.80
N ASN A 195 -29.55 -0.42 -20.19
CA ASN A 195 -29.66 0.00 -18.78
C ASN A 195 -29.59 1.53 -18.73
N ARG A 196 -30.73 2.16 -18.46
CA ARG A 196 -30.88 3.62 -18.35
C ARG A 196 -31.05 4.09 -16.90
N GLU A 197 -30.78 3.19 -15.94
CA GLU A 197 -30.89 3.53 -14.52
C GLU A 197 -29.90 4.66 -14.18
N HIS A 198 -30.35 5.57 -13.33
CA HIS A 198 -29.52 6.71 -12.93
C HIS A 198 -28.38 6.25 -12.03
N PRO A 199 -27.11 6.63 -12.30
CA PRO A 199 -25.94 6.15 -11.52
C PRO A 199 -26.03 6.36 -10.00
N ILE A 200 -26.69 7.42 -9.54
CA ILE A 200 -26.95 7.66 -8.12
C ILE A 200 -27.81 6.55 -7.49
N ALA A 201 -28.81 6.04 -8.23
CA ALA A 201 -29.67 4.97 -7.72
C ALA A 201 -28.88 3.68 -7.52
N ILE A 202 -28.02 3.33 -8.48
CA ILE A 202 -27.10 2.19 -8.38
C ILE A 202 -26.17 2.36 -7.18
N ALA A 203 -25.53 3.53 -7.03
CA ALA A 203 -24.63 3.80 -5.90
C ALA A 203 -25.33 3.65 -4.53
N LYS A 204 -26.55 4.18 -4.40
CA LYS A 204 -27.33 4.02 -3.16
C LYS A 204 -27.71 2.57 -2.88
N ARG A 205 -28.09 1.80 -3.92
CA ARG A 205 -28.40 0.38 -3.79
C ARG A 205 -27.17 -0.42 -3.35
N ILE A 206 -25.98 -0.12 -3.88
CA ILE A 206 -24.73 -0.73 -3.42
C ILE A 206 -24.51 -0.42 -1.93
N GLN A 207 -24.64 0.83 -1.49
CA GLN A 207 -24.48 1.18 -0.08
C GLN A 207 -25.46 0.44 0.82
N GLN A 208 -26.69 0.30 0.38
CA GLN A 208 -27.73 -0.44 1.12
C GLN A 208 -27.38 -1.92 1.25
N ARG A 209 -27.04 -2.59 0.13
CA ARG A 209 -26.68 -4.02 0.11
C ARG A 209 -25.43 -4.31 0.96
N VAL A 210 -24.44 -3.41 0.93
CA VAL A 210 -23.25 -3.51 1.80
C VAL A 210 -23.63 -3.33 3.27
N ALA A 211 -24.55 -2.40 3.59
CA ALA A 211 -25.03 -2.20 4.95
C ALA A 211 -25.79 -3.43 5.51
N GLU A 212 -26.47 -4.19 4.67
CA GLU A 212 -27.12 -5.46 5.04
C GLU A 212 -26.11 -6.55 5.50
N LEU A 213 -24.83 -6.43 5.10
CA LEU A 213 -23.77 -7.28 5.61
C LEU A 213 -23.25 -6.83 7.01
N GLY A 214 -23.76 -5.72 7.56
CA GLY A 214 -23.37 -5.16 8.85
C GLY A 214 -22.15 -4.24 8.81
N ILE A 215 -21.61 -3.93 7.63
CA ILE A 215 -20.49 -2.99 7.40
C ILE A 215 -20.95 -1.83 6.52
N THR A 216 -20.12 -0.80 6.36
CA THR A 216 -20.49 0.37 5.56
C THR A 216 -19.44 0.69 4.52
N CYS A 217 -19.85 1.41 3.48
CA CYS A 217 -18.94 1.91 2.45
C CYS A 217 -19.21 3.38 2.13
N SER A 218 -18.18 4.04 1.66
CA SER A 218 -18.26 5.37 1.05
C SER A 218 -18.05 5.25 -0.45
N ILE A 219 -18.83 6.01 -1.23
CA ILE A 219 -18.81 5.97 -2.69
C ILE A 219 -18.53 7.36 -3.23
N GLY A 220 -17.57 7.41 -4.15
CA GLY A 220 -17.37 8.56 -5.04
C GLY A 220 -17.88 8.22 -6.44
N LEU A 221 -18.68 9.09 -7.04
CA LEU A 221 -19.22 8.96 -8.38
C LEU A 221 -18.75 10.13 -9.22
N GLY A 222 -18.18 9.86 -10.41
CA GLY A 222 -17.69 10.88 -11.34
C GLY A 222 -17.43 10.32 -12.75
N GLU A 223 -16.86 11.15 -13.62
CA GLU A 223 -16.59 10.78 -15.02
C GLU A 223 -15.34 9.89 -15.17
N SER A 224 -14.48 9.84 -14.17
CA SER A 224 -13.19 9.15 -14.26
C SER A 224 -12.80 8.52 -12.92
N LYS A 225 -11.83 7.58 -12.98
CA LYS A 225 -11.28 6.94 -11.77
C LYS A 225 -10.65 7.96 -10.82
N ALA A 226 -9.94 8.95 -11.33
CA ALA A 226 -9.31 9.99 -10.51
C ALA A 226 -10.35 10.79 -9.73
N VAL A 227 -11.42 11.22 -10.40
CA VAL A 227 -12.54 11.95 -9.77
C VAL A 227 -13.25 11.08 -8.74
N ALA A 228 -13.63 9.85 -9.12
CA ALA A 228 -14.33 8.92 -8.23
C ALA A 228 -13.51 8.62 -6.95
N LYS A 229 -12.18 8.43 -7.09
CA LYS A 229 -11.28 8.16 -5.95
C LYS A 229 -11.24 9.33 -4.98
N ILE A 230 -11.06 10.54 -5.47
CA ILE A 230 -11.01 11.73 -4.62
C ILE A 230 -12.40 12.00 -4.00
N ALA A 231 -13.46 11.85 -4.79
CA ALA A 231 -14.83 12.04 -4.31
C ALA A 231 -15.19 11.07 -3.17
N SER A 232 -14.76 9.79 -3.24
CA SER A 232 -15.06 8.80 -2.21
C SER A 232 -14.50 9.17 -0.82
N ASN A 233 -13.44 9.99 -0.76
CA ASN A 233 -12.81 10.40 0.50
C ASN A 233 -13.44 11.64 1.13
N GLN A 234 -14.25 12.42 0.39
CA GLN A 234 -14.72 13.74 0.85
C GLN A 234 -15.72 13.66 2.01
N ASN A 235 -16.51 12.61 2.06
CA ASN A 235 -17.61 12.49 3.03
C ASN A 235 -17.58 11.14 3.78
N LYS A 236 -16.40 10.59 4.08
CA LYS A 236 -16.28 9.37 4.91
C LYS A 236 -16.69 9.65 6.36
N PRO A 237 -17.34 8.71 7.07
CA PRO A 237 -17.88 7.43 6.61
C PRO A 237 -19.30 7.54 5.99
N ARG A 238 -19.75 6.47 5.31
CA ARG A 238 -21.08 6.31 4.70
C ARG A 238 -21.44 7.39 3.68
N GLY A 239 -20.44 8.07 3.15
CA GLY A 239 -20.63 9.18 2.22
C GLY A 239 -20.95 8.70 0.81
N LEU A 240 -21.77 9.49 0.11
CA LEU A 240 -21.93 9.44 -1.32
C LEU A 240 -21.61 10.84 -1.86
N THR A 241 -20.48 10.97 -2.57
CA THR A 241 -20.08 12.22 -3.21
C THR A 241 -20.24 12.08 -4.71
N VAL A 242 -21.05 12.94 -5.30
CA VAL A 242 -21.39 12.91 -6.71
C VAL A 242 -20.79 14.12 -7.41
N VAL A 243 -19.99 13.87 -8.44
CA VAL A 243 -19.44 14.87 -9.33
C VAL A 243 -20.03 14.61 -10.72
N TYR A 244 -20.94 15.48 -11.15
CA TYR A 244 -21.63 15.32 -12.44
C TYR A 244 -20.67 15.51 -13.62
N PRO A 245 -21.01 14.94 -14.79
CA PRO A 245 -20.27 15.19 -16.03
C PRO A 245 -20.13 16.68 -16.32
N GLY A 246 -18.89 17.09 -16.64
CA GLY A 246 -18.52 18.48 -16.86
C GLY A 246 -18.09 19.26 -15.61
N ASP A 247 -18.38 18.76 -14.39
CA ASP A 247 -18.02 19.44 -13.15
C ASP A 247 -16.65 18.98 -12.59
N SER A 248 -16.00 18.00 -13.22
CA SER A 248 -14.77 17.33 -12.73
C SER A 248 -13.62 18.29 -12.49
N ALA A 249 -13.31 19.17 -13.44
CA ALA A 249 -12.20 20.11 -13.30
C ALA A 249 -12.46 21.14 -12.18
N ALA A 250 -13.68 21.64 -12.06
CA ALA A 250 -14.07 22.60 -11.02
C ALA A 250 -14.04 21.95 -9.63
N PHE A 251 -14.42 20.67 -9.52
CA PHE A 251 -14.33 19.90 -8.28
C PHE A 251 -12.88 19.70 -7.84
N LEU A 252 -11.99 19.34 -8.77
CA LEU A 252 -10.60 19.02 -8.47
C LEU A 252 -9.75 20.25 -8.20
N ALA A 253 -9.96 21.34 -8.94
CA ALA A 253 -9.09 22.51 -8.96
C ALA A 253 -8.70 23.05 -7.56
N PRO A 254 -9.62 23.23 -6.59
CA PRO A 254 -9.28 23.77 -5.28
C PRO A 254 -8.61 22.77 -4.33
N LEU A 255 -8.58 21.48 -4.68
CA LEU A 255 -8.09 20.45 -3.78
C LEU A 255 -6.56 20.41 -3.70
N PRO A 256 -5.98 20.08 -2.52
CA PRO A 256 -4.54 19.95 -2.37
C PRO A 256 -3.96 18.88 -3.30
N VAL A 257 -2.74 19.07 -3.80
CA VAL A 257 -2.02 18.09 -4.63
C VAL A 257 -1.90 16.71 -3.96
N ALA A 258 -1.91 16.66 -2.63
CA ALA A 258 -1.85 15.43 -1.83
C ALA A 258 -3.03 14.47 -2.06
N GLU A 259 -4.19 14.99 -2.52
CA GLU A 259 -5.39 14.17 -2.77
C GLU A 259 -5.25 13.29 -4.02
N MET A 260 -4.34 13.64 -4.95
CA MET A 260 -4.16 12.89 -6.19
C MET A 260 -3.30 11.64 -5.97
N SER A 261 -3.87 10.49 -6.26
CA SER A 261 -3.12 9.22 -6.29
C SER A 261 -1.93 9.29 -7.24
N GLY A 262 -0.74 8.98 -6.72
CA GLY A 262 0.53 9.09 -7.45
C GLY A 262 1.34 10.34 -7.10
N ILE A 263 0.78 11.28 -6.35
CA ILE A 263 1.53 12.43 -5.78
C ILE A 263 1.88 12.14 -4.32
N GLY A 264 3.00 11.44 -4.10
CA GLY A 264 3.52 11.13 -2.77
C GLY A 264 4.33 12.31 -2.17
N PRO A 265 4.83 12.17 -0.92
CA PRO A 265 5.53 13.26 -0.20
C PRO A 265 6.70 13.89 -0.96
N VAL A 266 7.45 13.08 -1.73
CA VAL A 266 8.60 13.58 -2.53
C VAL A 266 8.11 14.49 -3.67
N ALA A 267 7.08 14.07 -4.40
CA ALA A 267 6.48 14.87 -5.47
C ALA A 267 5.82 16.13 -4.90
N GLN A 268 5.09 16.02 -3.77
CA GLN A 268 4.51 17.18 -3.07
C GLN A 268 5.56 18.19 -2.69
N LYS A 269 6.71 17.77 -2.12
CA LYS A 269 7.80 18.67 -1.76
C LYS A 269 8.33 19.44 -2.98
N LYS A 270 8.50 18.74 -4.13
CA LYS A 270 8.93 19.39 -5.38
C LYS A 270 7.89 20.36 -5.91
N LEU A 271 6.62 19.98 -5.96
CA LEU A 271 5.52 20.84 -6.41
C LEU A 271 5.41 22.10 -5.54
N ASN A 272 5.50 21.95 -4.22
CA ASN A 272 5.46 23.07 -3.28
C ASN A 272 6.64 24.05 -3.49
N ALA A 273 7.83 23.56 -3.87
CA ALA A 273 8.96 24.41 -4.22
C ALA A 273 8.70 25.27 -5.47
N TYR A 274 7.85 24.79 -6.37
CA TYR A 274 7.36 25.55 -7.53
C TYR A 274 6.04 26.31 -7.25
N HIS A 275 5.63 26.43 -5.98
CA HIS A 275 4.37 27.05 -5.55
C HIS A 275 3.09 26.40 -6.10
N LEU A 276 3.17 25.17 -6.61
CA LEU A 276 2.03 24.38 -7.06
C LEU A 276 1.45 23.60 -5.87
N ARG A 277 0.34 24.07 -5.32
CA ARG A 277 -0.26 23.53 -4.08
C ARG A 277 -1.57 22.80 -4.31
N THR A 278 -2.29 23.18 -5.36
CA THR A 278 -3.60 22.62 -5.71
C THR A 278 -3.54 21.78 -6.99
N LEU A 279 -4.55 20.94 -7.19
CA LEU A 279 -4.69 20.16 -8.42
C LEU A 279 -4.92 21.08 -9.63
N GLY A 280 -5.60 22.23 -9.43
CA GLY A 280 -5.74 23.27 -10.44
C GLY A 280 -4.42 23.89 -10.85
N ASP A 281 -3.50 24.12 -9.89
CA ASP A 281 -2.16 24.62 -10.22
C ASP A 281 -1.42 23.62 -11.12
N VAL A 282 -1.46 22.33 -10.79
CA VAL A 282 -0.81 21.27 -11.59
C VAL A 282 -1.47 21.13 -12.96
N ALA A 283 -2.80 21.21 -13.04
CA ALA A 283 -3.53 21.12 -14.30
C ALA A 283 -3.14 22.22 -15.31
N ASN A 284 -2.77 23.41 -14.83
CA ASN A 284 -2.46 24.60 -15.62
C ASN A 284 -0.97 24.94 -15.69
N ALA A 285 -0.10 24.20 -14.99
CA ALA A 285 1.33 24.46 -14.97
C ALA A 285 2.02 24.14 -16.31
N ASP A 286 3.22 24.70 -16.50
CA ASP A 286 4.05 24.37 -17.66
C ASP A 286 4.45 22.88 -17.63
N PRO A 287 4.17 22.12 -18.71
CA PRO A 287 4.57 20.72 -18.81
C PRO A 287 6.09 20.50 -18.70
N VAL A 288 6.93 21.47 -19.09
CA VAL A 288 8.38 21.39 -18.98
C VAL A 288 8.79 21.33 -17.52
N LEU A 289 8.24 22.21 -16.69
CA LEU A 289 8.45 22.22 -15.24
C LEU A 289 7.98 20.94 -14.59
N LEU A 290 6.79 20.46 -14.92
CA LEU A 290 6.22 19.22 -14.37
C LEU A 290 7.00 17.96 -14.76
N LYS A 291 7.74 18.01 -15.87
CA LYS A 291 8.60 16.89 -16.32
C LYS A 291 9.71 16.57 -15.31
N GLU A 292 10.20 17.58 -14.57
CA GLU A 292 11.18 17.38 -13.49
C GLU A 292 10.58 16.65 -12.28
N VAL A 293 9.26 16.74 -12.08
CA VAL A 293 8.54 16.10 -10.97
C VAL A 293 8.06 14.71 -11.35
N PHE A 294 7.44 14.56 -12.52
CA PHE A 294 6.70 13.36 -12.93
C PHE A 294 7.36 12.56 -14.05
N GLY A 295 8.42 13.11 -14.71
CA GLY A 295 9.11 12.44 -15.81
C GLY A 295 8.15 12.09 -16.96
N LYS A 296 8.14 10.83 -17.38
CA LYS A 296 7.27 10.34 -18.46
C LYS A 296 5.76 10.40 -18.13
N ASN A 297 5.40 10.51 -16.85
CA ASN A 297 4.01 10.55 -16.39
C ASN A 297 3.41 11.96 -16.36
N THR A 298 4.14 12.98 -16.82
CA THR A 298 3.69 14.40 -16.78
C THR A 298 2.30 14.59 -17.38
N LYS A 299 2.11 14.14 -18.62
CA LYS A 299 0.81 14.27 -19.30
C LYS A 299 -0.31 13.58 -18.54
N LEU A 300 -0.06 12.33 -18.09
CA LEU A 300 -1.04 11.56 -17.32
C LEU A 300 -1.47 12.29 -16.04
N MET A 301 -0.51 12.89 -15.30
CA MET A 301 -0.83 13.60 -14.06
C MET A 301 -1.58 14.90 -14.31
N MET A 302 -1.23 15.65 -15.35
CA MET A 302 -1.98 16.85 -15.76
C MET A 302 -3.40 16.50 -16.15
N ASP A 303 -3.59 15.45 -16.98
CA ASP A 303 -4.90 14.99 -17.42
C ASP A 303 -5.75 14.56 -16.20
N ARG A 304 -5.20 13.80 -15.27
CA ARG A 304 -5.88 13.41 -14.03
C ARG A 304 -6.29 14.61 -13.18
N CYS A 305 -5.45 15.63 -13.08
CA CYS A 305 -5.77 16.86 -12.37
C CYS A 305 -6.89 17.67 -13.05
N ARG A 306 -7.17 17.42 -14.34
CA ARG A 306 -8.32 17.94 -15.08
C ARG A 306 -9.57 17.05 -15.02
N GLY A 307 -9.47 15.90 -14.35
CA GLY A 307 -10.54 14.90 -14.28
C GLY A 307 -10.53 13.88 -15.41
N ILE A 308 -9.51 13.88 -16.28
CA ILE A 308 -9.37 12.97 -17.41
C ILE A 308 -8.50 11.79 -16.99
N ASP A 309 -9.01 10.55 -17.12
CA ASP A 309 -8.26 9.34 -16.80
C ASP A 309 -8.64 8.22 -17.78
N THR A 310 -7.88 7.13 -17.75
CA THR A 310 -8.17 5.93 -18.53
C THR A 310 -9.48 5.27 -18.08
N ALA A 311 -10.15 4.57 -18.98
CA ALA A 311 -11.34 3.78 -18.66
C ALA A 311 -11.09 2.76 -17.54
N VAL A 312 -12.16 2.28 -16.91
CA VAL A 312 -12.10 1.14 -16.00
C VAL A 312 -11.79 -0.09 -16.85
N ALA A 313 -10.55 -0.60 -16.72
CA ALA A 313 -10.18 -1.82 -17.42
C ALA A 313 -10.72 -3.02 -16.65
N SER A 314 -11.51 -3.84 -17.29
CA SER A 314 -11.91 -5.15 -16.78
C SER A 314 -10.77 -6.16 -16.84
N ILE A 315 -9.78 -5.92 -17.70
CA ILE A 315 -8.60 -6.78 -17.84
C ILE A 315 -7.49 -6.26 -16.92
N ARG A 316 -7.12 -7.10 -15.99
CA ARG A 316 -6.00 -6.84 -15.08
C ARG A 316 -4.67 -6.97 -15.84
N GLU A 317 -3.80 -5.96 -15.71
CA GLU A 317 -2.40 -6.11 -16.18
C GLU A 317 -1.75 -7.32 -15.50
N PRO A 318 -1.00 -8.14 -16.25
CA PRO A 318 -0.26 -9.25 -15.65
C PRO A 318 0.73 -8.74 -14.60
N ALA A 319 1.03 -9.60 -13.62
CA ALA A 319 1.97 -9.25 -12.56
C ALA A 319 3.37 -9.04 -13.16
N LYS A 320 4.01 -7.93 -12.82
CA LYS A 320 5.38 -7.61 -13.28
C LYS A 320 6.46 -8.21 -12.38
N SER A 321 6.12 -8.58 -11.15
CA SER A 321 7.01 -9.22 -10.18
C SER A 321 6.20 -9.96 -9.12
N VAL A 322 6.79 -11.00 -8.54
CA VAL A 322 6.30 -11.68 -7.34
C VAL A 322 7.39 -11.60 -6.28
N SER A 323 7.08 -11.06 -5.11
CA SER A 323 8.04 -10.93 -4.01
C SER A 323 7.42 -11.26 -2.66
N ASN A 324 8.26 -11.61 -1.69
CA ASN A 324 7.89 -11.73 -0.30
C ASN A 324 8.96 -11.05 0.57
N GLU A 325 8.54 -10.24 1.54
CA GLU A 325 9.41 -9.53 2.45
C GLU A 325 8.96 -9.80 3.89
N ILE A 326 9.91 -9.86 4.82
CA ILE A 326 9.65 -10.00 6.24
C ILE A 326 10.46 -8.98 7.04
N SER A 327 9.77 -8.23 7.92
CA SER A 327 10.41 -7.39 8.93
C SER A 327 10.50 -8.16 10.24
N PHE A 328 11.63 -8.02 10.93
CA PHE A 328 11.89 -8.73 12.17
C PHE A 328 11.52 -7.88 13.40
N ALA A 329 10.98 -8.52 14.43
CA ALA A 329 10.73 -7.88 15.73
C ALA A 329 12.02 -7.39 16.37
N VAL A 330 13.07 -8.22 16.30
CA VAL A 330 14.44 -7.92 16.68
C VAL A 330 15.32 -8.08 15.45
N SER A 331 16.24 -7.14 15.21
CA SER A 331 17.13 -7.21 14.06
C SER A 331 18.10 -8.38 14.17
N LEU A 332 18.37 -9.04 13.04
CA LEU A 332 19.17 -10.25 12.97
C LEU A 332 20.61 -9.95 12.58
N THR A 333 21.57 -10.64 13.22
CA THR A 333 23.00 -10.60 12.91
C THR A 333 23.56 -12.00 12.61
N ASP A 334 22.87 -13.06 13.03
CA ASP A 334 23.32 -14.43 12.75
C ASP A 334 23.12 -14.78 11.27
N ARG A 335 24.21 -15.05 10.58
CA ARG A 335 24.22 -15.42 9.15
C ARG A 335 23.37 -16.64 8.84
N LYS A 336 23.39 -17.66 9.72
CA LYS A 336 22.63 -18.90 9.49
C LYS A 336 21.13 -18.64 9.59
N GLU A 337 20.72 -17.82 10.54
CA GLU A 337 19.33 -17.42 10.68
C GLU A 337 18.88 -16.56 9.49
N ILE A 338 19.70 -15.58 9.07
CA ILE A 338 19.44 -14.73 7.89
C ILE A 338 19.27 -15.59 6.64
N GLN A 339 20.16 -16.57 6.39
CA GLN A 339 20.05 -17.51 5.28
C GLN A 339 18.77 -18.35 5.34
N ALA A 340 18.38 -18.81 6.54
CA ALA A 340 17.13 -19.55 6.73
C ALA A 340 15.90 -18.69 6.41
N ARG A 341 15.92 -17.39 6.78
CA ARG A 341 14.84 -16.44 6.39
C ARG A 341 14.79 -16.20 4.89
N ILE A 342 15.94 -16.06 4.24
CA ILE A 342 16.02 -15.94 2.78
C ILE A 342 15.39 -17.19 2.12
N ALA A 343 15.75 -18.40 2.57
CA ALA A 343 15.19 -19.63 2.04
C ALA A 343 13.66 -19.69 2.23
N THR A 344 13.15 -19.34 3.41
CA THR A 344 11.71 -19.26 3.65
C THR A 344 11.00 -18.29 2.68
N MET A 345 11.60 -17.12 2.42
CA MET A 345 11.03 -16.16 1.45
C MET A 345 11.08 -16.69 0.03
N ALA A 346 12.18 -17.34 -0.36
CA ALA A 346 12.33 -17.98 -1.67
C ALA A 346 11.26 -19.06 -1.91
N HIS A 347 11.02 -19.92 -0.92
CA HIS A 347 9.95 -20.95 -1.01
C HIS A 347 8.56 -20.34 -1.19
N LYS A 348 8.24 -19.25 -0.47
CA LYS A 348 6.97 -18.55 -0.62
C LYS A 348 6.81 -17.96 -2.03
N VAL A 349 7.88 -17.37 -2.57
CA VAL A 349 7.87 -16.83 -3.94
C VAL A 349 7.75 -17.95 -4.97
N GLY A 350 8.56 -19.02 -4.87
CA GLY A 350 8.53 -20.16 -5.77
C GLY A 350 7.15 -20.83 -5.82
N ARG A 351 6.53 -21.07 -4.65
CA ARG A 351 5.17 -21.63 -4.57
C ARG A 351 4.15 -20.74 -5.31
N ARG A 352 4.22 -19.40 -5.14
CA ARG A 352 3.32 -18.48 -5.85
C ARG A 352 3.51 -18.51 -7.36
N LEU A 353 4.77 -18.59 -7.82
CA LEU A 353 5.07 -18.69 -9.25
C LEU A 353 4.51 -20.00 -9.84
N ARG A 354 4.74 -21.14 -9.17
CA ARG A 354 4.21 -22.44 -9.60
C ARG A 354 2.68 -22.46 -9.62
N ARG A 355 2.03 -21.92 -8.58
CA ARG A 355 0.56 -21.82 -8.52
C ARG A 355 -0.02 -20.99 -9.67
N LYS A 356 0.69 -19.97 -10.12
CA LYS A 356 0.27 -19.11 -11.23
C LYS A 356 0.72 -19.60 -12.59
N GLY A 357 1.56 -20.63 -12.66
CA GLY A 357 2.14 -21.12 -13.91
C GLY A 357 3.02 -20.10 -14.61
N ILE A 358 3.68 -19.19 -13.86
CA ILE A 358 4.54 -18.13 -14.41
C ILE A 358 5.99 -18.34 -14.01
N GLU A 359 6.89 -18.01 -14.92
CA GLU A 359 8.34 -18.06 -14.71
C GLU A 359 8.96 -16.69 -14.96
N GLY A 360 10.00 -16.38 -14.22
CA GLY A 360 10.73 -15.11 -14.39
C GLY A 360 12.20 -15.35 -14.61
N THR A 361 12.88 -14.30 -15.06
CA THR A 361 14.31 -14.37 -15.41
C THR A 361 15.20 -13.56 -14.47
N THR A 362 14.62 -12.79 -13.55
CA THR A 362 15.41 -11.90 -12.68
C THR A 362 15.09 -12.14 -11.21
N LEU A 363 16.10 -12.59 -10.47
CA LEU A 363 16.06 -12.80 -9.03
C LEU A 363 16.44 -11.51 -8.30
N HIS A 364 15.72 -11.18 -7.23
CA HIS A 364 15.94 -9.99 -6.42
C HIS A 364 16.16 -10.36 -4.96
N LEU A 365 17.16 -9.74 -4.33
CA LEU A 365 17.34 -9.74 -2.89
C LEU A 365 17.30 -8.30 -2.38
N LYS A 366 16.51 -8.07 -1.33
CA LYS A 366 16.40 -6.79 -0.63
C LYS A 366 16.72 -6.98 0.82
N ILE A 367 17.55 -6.11 1.38
CA ILE A 367 17.79 -6.02 2.81
C ILE A 367 17.50 -4.59 3.28
N ARG A 368 17.05 -4.47 4.54
CA ARG A 368 16.96 -3.20 5.24
C ARG A 368 17.69 -3.31 6.55
N ARG A 369 18.54 -2.35 6.85
CA ARG A 369 19.32 -2.27 8.08
C ARG A 369 18.53 -1.63 9.22
N GLU A 370 19.13 -1.58 10.41
CA GLU A 370 18.52 -0.96 11.58
C GLU A 370 18.28 0.55 11.41
N ASP A 371 19.17 1.25 10.70
CA ASP A 371 19.08 2.66 10.33
C ASP A 371 18.04 2.97 9.25
N LEU A 372 17.27 1.96 8.84
CA LEU A 372 16.27 1.98 7.77
C LEU A 372 16.85 2.11 6.35
N SER A 373 18.15 2.18 6.18
CA SER A 373 18.76 2.15 4.85
C SER A 373 18.45 0.82 4.15
N VAL A 374 18.26 0.89 2.83
CA VAL A 374 17.88 -0.26 2.00
C VAL A 374 18.99 -0.53 1.00
N ARG A 375 19.39 -1.80 0.89
CA ARG A 375 20.22 -2.29 -0.21
C ARG A 375 19.47 -3.36 -0.99
N THR A 376 19.61 -3.35 -2.30
CA THR A 376 19.02 -4.32 -3.22
C THR A 376 20.09 -4.84 -4.17
N CYS A 377 20.00 -6.12 -4.49
CA CYS A 377 20.79 -6.76 -5.52
C CYS A 377 19.86 -7.54 -6.44
N GLN A 378 20.20 -7.64 -7.73
CA GLN A 378 19.44 -8.42 -8.70
C GLN A 378 20.38 -9.25 -9.58
N ARG A 379 19.91 -10.42 -10.01
CA ARG A 379 20.60 -11.34 -10.92
C ARG A 379 19.67 -11.76 -12.02
N HIS A 380 20.12 -11.57 -13.26
CA HIS A 380 19.43 -12.10 -14.42
C HIS A 380 19.93 -13.52 -14.72
N LYS A 381 18.99 -14.47 -14.90
CA LYS A 381 19.22 -15.85 -15.32
C LYS A 381 18.09 -16.28 -16.23
N ALA A 382 18.39 -16.55 -17.50
CA ALA A 382 17.38 -16.95 -18.47
C ALA A 382 16.67 -18.26 -18.09
N ASP A 383 17.36 -19.15 -17.39
CA ASP A 383 16.90 -20.47 -16.93
C ASP A 383 16.55 -20.52 -15.44
N LEU A 384 16.14 -19.41 -14.86
CA LEU A 384 15.84 -19.32 -13.43
C LEU A 384 14.74 -20.31 -13.00
N GLY A 385 13.69 -20.45 -13.81
CA GLY A 385 12.56 -21.34 -13.57
C GLY A 385 11.83 -21.05 -12.24
N THR A 386 11.06 -22.04 -11.75
CA THR A 386 10.29 -21.95 -10.51
C THR A 386 10.86 -22.81 -9.38
N ASN A 387 12.02 -23.44 -9.58
CA ASN A 387 12.67 -24.27 -8.58
C ASN A 387 13.47 -23.43 -7.58
N ASP A 388 12.79 -23.00 -6.52
CA ASP A 388 13.35 -22.13 -5.48
C ASP A 388 14.53 -22.76 -4.71
N LEU A 389 14.69 -24.07 -4.69
CA LEU A 389 15.86 -24.73 -4.10
C LEU A 389 17.14 -24.43 -4.92
N VAL A 390 17.02 -24.22 -6.22
CA VAL A 390 18.14 -23.85 -7.09
C VAL A 390 18.53 -22.38 -6.92
N TRP A 391 17.63 -21.52 -6.45
CA TRP A 391 17.92 -20.12 -6.22
C TRP A 391 18.79 -19.86 -4.99
N LEU A 392 18.80 -20.76 -4.02
CA LEU A 392 19.42 -20.52 -2.71
C LEU A 392 20.92 -20.20 -2.78
N PRO A 393 21.77 -20.93 -3.53
CA PRO A 393 23.20 -20.60 -3.65
C PRO A 393 23.41 -19.19 -4.20
N GLU A 394 22.59 -18.80 -5.18
CA GLU A 394 22.65 -17.46 -5.78
C GLU A 394 22.23 -16.37 -4.80
N LEU A 395 21.11 -16.57 -4.10
CA LEU A 395 20.64 -15.63 -3.07
C LEU A 395 21.66 -15.46 -1.93
N TYR A 396 22.38 -16.52 -1.57
CA TYR A 396 23.44 -16.43 -0.56
C TYR A 396 24.67 -15.69 -1.09
N SER A 397 25.00 -15.84 -2.37
CA SER A 397 26.02 -15.03 -3.05
C SER A 397 25.64 -13.55 -3.07
N MET A 398 24.38 -13.24 -3.46
CA MET A 398 23.84 -11.89 -3.47
C MET A 398 23.84 -11.26 -2.06
N LEU A 399 23.57 -12.05 -1.02
CA LEU A 399 23.67 -11.58 0.36
C LEU A 399 25.06 -11.08 0.70
N ASN A 400 26.11 -11.76 0.26
CA ASN A 400 27.51 -11.35 0.50
C ASN A 400 27.88 -10.03 -0.20
N GLU A 401 27.15 -9.65 -1.25
CA GLU A 401 27.37 -8.37 -1.95
C GLU A 401 26.70 -7.18 -1.26
N VAL A 402 25.55 -7.41 -0.60
CA VAL A 402 24.74 -6.33 0.00
C VAL A 402 24.90 -6.23 1.51
N TRP A 403 25.45 -7.26 2.17
CA TRP A 403 25.61 -7.33 3.62
C TRP A 403 27.03 -7.69 4.00
N ASP A 404 27.66 -6.87 4.81
CA ASP A 404 29.05 -7.00 5.28
C ASP A 404 29.24 -8.06 6.38
N GLY A 405 28.17 -8.69 6.85
CA GLY A 405 28.23 -9.83 7.78
C GLY A 405 28.08 -9.47 9.26
N TRP A 406 28.03 -8.20 9.64
CA TRP A 406 27.94 -7.77 11.03
C TRP A 406 26.81 -6.79 11.34
N GLU A 407 26.39 -5.96 10.39
CA GLU A 407 25.31 -4.99 10.60
C GLU A 407 23.96 -5.69 10.84
N PRO A 408 23.19 -5.25 11.85
CA PRO A 408 21.87 -5.84 12.13
C PRO A 408 20.88 -5.60 10.97
N LEU A 409 20.24 -6.67 10.52
CA LEU A 409 19.22 -6.63 9.47
C LEU A 409 17.82 -6.58 10.07
N ARG A 410 17.06 -5.57 9.70
CA ARG A 410 15.67 -5.35 10.10
C ARG A 410 14.64 -6.01 9.19
N LEU A 411 14.98 -6.19 7.92
CA LEU A 411 14.09 -6.76 6.91
C LEU A 411 14.90 -7.51 5.86
N ILE A 412 14.32 -8.61 5.39
CA ILE A 412 14.79 -9.35 4.21
C ILE A 412 13.61 -9.54 3.26
N GLY A 413 13.87 -9.44 1.96
CA GLY A 413 12.93 -9.72 0.89
C GLY A 413 13.57 -10.47 -0.25
N VAL A 414 12.81 -11.42 -0.82
CA VAL A 414 13.16 -12.14 -2.05
C VAL A 414 12.07 -11.89 -3.08
N GLY A 415 12.45 -11.72 -4.34
CA GLY A 415 11.51 -11.51 -5.43
C GLY A 415 12.00 -12.06 -6.76
N VAL A 416 11.06 -12.26 -7.67
CA VAL A 416 11.33 -12.64 -9.06
C VAL A 416 10.54 -11.71 -9.98
N SER A 417 11.17 -11.27 -11.06
CA SER A 417 10.57 -10.45 -12.11
C SER A 417 11.08 -10.90 -13.50
N GLY A 418 10.72 -10.13 -14.54
CA GLY A 418 11.07 -10.50 -15.90
C GLY A 418 10.24 -11.69 -16.36
N PHE A 419 8.94 -11.63 -16.12
CA PHE A 419 7.97 -12.58 -16.64
C PHE A 419 7.80 -12.27 -18.13
N ASN A 420 8.25 -13.20 -19.00
CA ASN A 420 8.17 -13.03 -20.42
C ASN A 420 6.77 -13.40 -20.90
N ASP A 421 5.98 -12.40 -21.26
CA ASP A 421 4.79 -12.58 -22.10
C ASP A 421 5.12 -12.49 -23.61
N ASP A 422 6.31 -12.03 -23.95
CA ASP A 422 6.74 -11.99 -25.35
C ASP A 422 7.30 -13.35 -25.77
N PRO A 423 6.88 -13.89 -26.92
CA PRO A 423 7.54 -15.05 -27.50
C PRO A 423 9.02 -14.69 -27.68
N VAL A 424 9.89 -15.50 -27.08
CA VAL A 424 11.34 -15.34 -27.25
C VAL A 424 11.59 -15.28 -28.76
N GLN A 425 12.02 -14.12 -29.28
CA GLN A 425 12.47 -14.03 -30.65
C GLN A 425 13.67 -14.95 -30.79
N GLY A 426 13.42 -16.14 -31.37
CA GLY A 426 14.47 -17.08 -31.64
C GLY A 426 15.54 -16.40 -32.47
N THR A 427 16.79 -16.53 -32.11
CA THR A 427 17.88 -16.04 -32.94
C THR A 427 17.95 -16.93 -34.17
N LEU A 428 18.45 -16.37 -35.29
CA LEU A 428 18.65 -17.13 -36.52
C LEU A 428 19.53 -18.41 -36.30
N PHE A 429 20.27 -18.45 -35.20
CA PHE A 429 21.12 -19.58 -34.79
C PHE A 429 20.35 -20.67 -34.03
N ASP A 430 19.11 -20.41 -33.58
CA ASP A 430 18.24 -21.43 -32.94
C ASP A 430 17.61 -22.38 -33.97
N ILE A 431 17.78 -22.08 -35.28
CA ILE A 431 17.30 -22.87 -36.43
C ILE A 431 18.32 -23.94 -36.85
N ALA A 432 19.46 -24.08 -36.18
CA ALA A 432 20.39 -25.16 -36.49
C ALA A 432 19.73 -26.53 -36.28
N PRO A 433 19.81 -27.45 -37.26
CA PRO A 433 19.16 -28.74 -37.16
C PRO A 433 19.69 -29.49 -35.94
N SER A 434 18.77 -30.13 -35.21
CA SER A 434 18.91 -30.83 -33.94
C SER A 434 19.85 -32.06 -33.93
N SER A 435 20.77 -32.19 -34.88
CA SER A 435 21.68 -33.33 -35.02
C SER A 435 23.01 -33.23 -34.25
N GLU A 436 23.27 -32.10 -33.58
CA GLU A 436 24.48 -31.94 -32.74
C GLU A 436 24.17 -31.43 -31.30
N ARG A 437 22.97 -31.56 -30.82
CA ARG A 437 22.82 -31.54 -29.36
C ARG A 437 23.41 -32.83 -28.85
N ASN A 438 24.68 -32.72 -28.39
CA ASN A 438 25.29 -33.75 -27.57
C ASN A 438 24.22 -34.25 -26.63
N GLU A 439 23.91 -35.55 -26.66
CA GLU A 439 23.13 -36.25 -25.66
C GLU A 439 23.77 -35.95 -24.30
N ILE A 440 23.37 -34.83 -23.69
CA ILE A 440 23.61 -34.61 -22.26
C ILE A 440 22.91 -35.81 -21.62
N SER A 441 23.71 -36.78 -21.27
CA SER A 441 23.26 -38.05 -20.72
C SER A 441 22.15 -37.81 -19.73
N ILE A 442 20.93 -38.28 -19.99
CA ILE A 442 19.75 -38.19 -19.14
C ILE A 442 20.04 -38.73 -17.73
N ASN A 443 21.19 -39.41 -17.57
CA ASN A 443 21.70 -39.94 -16.30
C ASN A 443 22.66 -39.03 -15.55
N SER A 444 22.83 -37.75 -15.95
CA SER A 444 23.66 -36.82 -15.16
C SER A 444 23.11 -36.66 -13.73
N PRO A 445 23.93 -36.81 -12.67
CA PRO A 445 23.51 -36.63 -11.30
C PRO A 445 22.82 -35.29 -11.04
N LEU A 446 23.18 -34.24 -11.81
CA LEU A 446 22.60 -32.91 -11.71
C LEU A 446 21.15 -32.88 -12.23
N ILE A 447 20.89 -33.54 -13.38
CA ILE A 447 19.54 -33.63 -13.95
C ILE A 447 18.61 -34.41 -13.01
N ARG A 448 19.07 -35.57 -12.50
CA ARG A 448 18.32 -36.36 -11.52
C ARG A 448 18.00 -35.57 -10.25
N LYS A 449 18.94 -34.76 -9.76
CA LYS A 449 18.73 -33.91 -8.60
C LYS A 449 17.72 -32.78 -8.87
N ALA A 450 17.76 -32.18 -10.05
CA ALA A 450 16.81 -31.14 -10.46
C ALA A 450 15.38 -31.70 -10.58
N GLU A 451 15.22 -32.89 -11.17
CA GLU A 451 13.92 -33.59 -11.28
C GLU A 451 13.40 -34.03 -9.90
N ALA A 452 14.27 -34.56 -9.04
CA ALA A 452 13.89 -34.93 -7.68
C ALA A 452 13.43 -33.72 -6.86
N ASN A 453 14.12 -32.59 -6.99
CA ASN A 453 13.71 -31.32 -6.35
C ASN A 453 12.36 -30.83 -6.87
N LYS A 454 12.12 -30.90 -8.18
CA LYS A 454 10.82 -30.54 -8.79
C LYS A 454 9.69 -31.35 -8.20
N LYS A 455 9.82 -32.68 -8.20
CA LYS A 455 8.81 -33.61 -7.62
C LYS A 455 8.58 -33.32 -6.12
N LEU A 456 9.65 -33.04 -5.37
CA LEU A 456 9.54 -32.66 -3.94
C LEU A 456 8.73 -31.38 -3.74
N LEU A 457 8.99 -30.35 -4.55
CA LEU A 457 8.27 -29.08 -4.47
C LEU A 457 6.80 -29.23 -4.86
N GLU A 458 6.50 -29.99 -5.93
CA GLU A 458 5.14 -30.30 -6.35
C GLU A 458 4.36 -31.04 -5.25
N ALA A 459 4.98 -32.05 -4.63
CA ALA A 459 4.37 -32.78 -3.51
C ALA A 459 4.12 -31.86 -2.30
N ASN A 460 5.09 -30.99 -1.97
CA ASN A 460 4.95 -30.01 -0.89
C ASN A 460 3.83 -29.02 -1.19
N ASP A 461 3.72 -28.54 -2.42
CA ASP A 461 2.67 -27.61 -2.84
C ASP A 461 1.28 -28.23 -2.76
N LEU A 462 1.12 -29.51 -3.16
CA LEU A 462 -0.13 -30.26 -3.03
C LEU A 462 -0.54 -30.46 -1.55
N ILE A 463 0.42 -30.79 -0.69
CA ILE A 463 0.16 -30.91 0.76
C ILE A 463 -0.24 -29.56 1.34
N ALA A 464 0.46 -28.49 0.97
CA ALA A 464 0.16 -27.15 1.43
C ALA A 464 -1.24 -26.67 0.99
N GLN A 465 -1.65 -27.01 -0.23
CA GLN A 465 -2.98 -26.71 -0.74
C GLN A 465 -4.08 -27.44 0.06
N ARG A 466 -3.85 -28.69 0.42
CA ARG A 466 -4.86 -29.55 1.10
C ARG A 466 -4.91 -29.33 2.61
N PHE A 467 -3.77 -29.11 3.26
CA PHE A 467 -3.62 -29.10 4.71
C PHE A 467 -3.12 -27.77 5.28
N GLY A 468 -2.92 -26.76 4.42
CA GLY A 468 -2.41 -25.43 4.78
C GLY A 468 -0.90 -25.31 4.62
N GLU A 469 -0.43 -24.06 4.44
CA GLU A 469 0.97 -23.73 4.12
C GLU A 469 2.01 -24.20 5.16
N ASN A 470 1.58 -24.47 6.38
CA ASN A 470 2.43 -24.88 7.50
C ASN A 470 2.46 -26.40 7.73
N ALA A 471 1.75 -27.20 6.91
CA ALA A 471 1.64 -28.64 7.09
C ALA A 471 2.98 -29.38 6.90
N VAL A 472 3.81 -28.90 5.96
CA VAL A 472 5.18 -29.39 5.74
C VAL A 472 6.12 -28.22 5.75
N ARG A 473 7.27 -28.37 6.42
CA ARG A 473 8.32 -27.35 6.53
C ARG A 473 9.67 -27.95 6.21
N PHE A 474 10.51 -27.18 5.55
CA PHE A 474 11.90 -27.53 5.37
C PHE A 474 12.67 -27.36 6.71
N GLY A 475 13.69 -28.20 6.94
CA GLY A 475 14.43 -28.21 8.23
C GLY A 475 15.01 -26.84 8.64
N HIS A 476 15.39 -25.98 7.67
CA HIS A 476 15.84 -24.62 7.97
C HIS A 476 14.71 -23.70 8.46
N GLU A 477 13.45 -23.96 8.08
CA GLU A 477 12.27 -23.17 8.52
C GLU A 477 11.92 -23.45 9.99
N LEU A 478 12.29 -24.57 10.54
CA LEU A 478 12.05 -24.93 11.95
C LEU A 478 12.82 -23.99 12.90
N ARG A 479 13.96 -23.45 12.46
CA ARG A 479 14.77 -22.49 13.24
C ARG A 479 14.18 -21.08 13.24
N THR A 480 13.26 -20.78 12.31
CA THR A 480 12.76 -19.42 12.07
C THR A 480 11.37 -19.17 12.63
N TYR A 481 10.82 -20.11 13.40
CA TYR A 481 9.43 -20.07 13.83
C TYR A 481 9.11 -19.01 14.89
N GLN A 482 10.09 -18.32 15.44
CA GLN A 482 9.87 -17.31 16.47
C GLN A 482 9.81 -15.89 15.88
N GLU A 483 8.69 -15.23 16.17
CA GLU A 483 8.48 -13.77 16.21
C GLU A 483 8.58 -12.98 14.89
N THR A 484 7.50 -12.99 14.15
CA THR A 484 7.20 -11.88 13.23
C THR A 484 6.57 -10.72 14.00
N THR A 485 6.65 -9.49 13.48
CA THR A 485 5.98 -8.30 14.05
C THR A 485 4.45 -8.41 14.10
N GLY A 486 3.86 -9.52 13.63
CA GLY A 486 2.42 -9.72 13.52
C GLY A 486 1.76 -8.86 12.42
N SER A 487 2.48 -7.91 11.87
CA SER A 487 1.99 -7.04 10.78
C SER A 487 2.45 -7.55 9.41
N SER A 488 2.28 -8.84 9.14
CA SER A 488 2.39 -9.29 7.76
C SER A 488 1.19 -8.75 7.00
N ALA A 489 1.29 -7.54 6.45
CA ALA A 489 0.46 -7.15 5.34
C ALA A 489 0.65 -8.24 4.30
N LYS A 490 -0.34 -9.13 4.18
CA LYS A 490 -0.34 -10.13 3.12
C LYS A 490 -0.39 -9.35 1.81
N ASN A 491 0.35 -9.79 0.82
CA ASN A 491 0.28 -9.22 -0.51
C ASN A 491 -1.18 -9.12 -0.95
N PRO A 492 -1.59 -8.05 -1.67
CA PRO A 492 -2.93 -7.97 -2.27
C PRO A 492 -3.32 -9.23 -3.05
N GLU A 493 -2.34 -9.97 -3.56
CA GLU A 493 -2.53 -11.24 -4.24
C GLU A 493 -2.94 -12.40 -3.32
N ASP A 494 -2.63 -12.35 -2.03
CA ASP A 494 -3.09 -13.32 -1.04
C ASP A 494 -4.59 -13.14 -0.70
N TYR A 495 -5.20 -12.05 -1.19
CA TYR A 495 -6.63 -11.75 -1.04
C TYR A 495 -7.48 -12.14 -2.25
N LYS A 496 -6.88 -12.79 -3.26
CA LYS A 496 -7.50 -13.03 -4.58
C LYS A 496 -7.59 -14.50 -4.97
N ASP A 497 -7.80 -15.37 -4.03
CA ASP A 497 -8.17 -16.78 -4.29
C ASP A 497 -9.66 -16.96 -4.20
#